data_ebae524d6d732bbce12233f3ececc79c
#
_entry.id   ebae524d6d732bbce12233f3ececc79c
#
_cell.length_a   1.000
_cell.length_b   1.000
_cell.length_c   1.000
_cell.angle_alpha   90.00
_cell.angle_beta   90.00
_cell.angle_gamma   90.00
#
_symmetry.space_group_name_H-M   'P 1'
#
loop_
_entity.id
_entity.type
_entity.pdbx_description
1 polymer ?
#
loop_
_entity_poly.entity_id
_entity_poly.type
_entity_poly.pdbx_seq_one_letter_code
_entity_poly.pdbx_strand_id
1 'polypeptide(L)'
;MARFQRVKETDGDGTSRLVSLEVTDDAVYRTSKAQMWEGRLPLAALISTNISRDGSSDLVTVETKHGQIQWVLKNGQSLIDAIERSRG
;
A
#
# COMPACT_ATOMS: atom_id res chain seq x y z
N MET A 1 -12.06 8.95 0.53
CA MET A 1 -10.64 9.02 0.90
C MET A 1 -10.41 8.17 2.13
N ALA A 2 -9.44 7.26 2.10
CA ALA A 2 -9.18 6.34 3.19
C ALA A 2 -7.72 6.46 3.62
N ARG A 3 -7.49 6.36 4.93
CA ARG A 3 -6.14 6.46 5.50
C ARG A 3 -5.83 5.23 6.34
N PHE A 4 -4.58 4.79 6.26
CA PHE A 4 -4.07 3.64 7.01
C PHE A 4 -2.72 4.02 7.60
N GLN A 5 -2.56 3.78 8.90
CA GLN A 5 -1.33 4.14 9.61
C GLN A 5 -0.60 2.89 10.06
N ARG A 6 0.68 3.06 10.40
CA ARG A 6 1.53 1.99 10.91
C ARG A 6 1.62 0.82 9.91
N VAL A 7 1.85 1.16 8.66
CA VAL A 7 1.99 0.18 7.59
C VAL A 7 3.46 -0.03 7.31
N LYS A 8 3.91 -1.28 7.35
CA LYS A 8 5.27 -1.61 6.95
C LYS A 8 5.28 -1.86 5.45
N GLU A 9 5.95 -0.99 4.71
CA GLU A 9 6.06 -1.12 3.27
C GLU A 9 7.42 -1.69 2.89
N THR A 10 7.41 -2.68 2.00
CA THR A 10 8.62 -3.19 1.34
C THR A 10 8.41 -3.00 -0.15
N ASP A 11 9.31 -2.28 -0.80
CA ASP A 11 9.21 -2.03 -2.23
C ASP A 11 9.99 -3.07 -3.04
N GLY A 12 10.00 -2.91 -4.37
CA GLY A 12 10.53 -3.92 -5.27
C GLY A 12 12.03 -4.17 -5.13
N ASP A 13 12.78 -3.23 -4.55
CA ASP A 13 14.23 -3.41 -4.34
C ASP A 13 14.55 -3.94 -2.94
N GLY A 14 13.53 -4.26 -2.13
CA GLY A 14 13.71 -4.81 -0.79
C GLY A 14 13.81 -3.78 0.32
N THR A 15 13.69 -2.49 0.01
CA THR A 15 13.73 -1.44 1.02
C THR A 15 12.43 -1.42 1.80
N SER A 16 12.54 -1.43 3.13
CA SER A 16 11.38 -1.39 4.03
C SER A 16 11.28 -0.04 4.74
N ARG A 17 10.05 0.45 4.89
CA ARG A 17 9.76 1.70 5.58
C ARG A 17 8.47 1.56 6.37
N LEU A 18 8.35 2.32 7.46
CA LEU A 18 7.09 2.46 8.16
C LEU A 18 6.39 3.69 7.58
N VAL A 19 5.23 3.48 6.96
CA VAL A 19 4.54 4.53 6.22
C VAL A 19 3.10 4.67 6.69
N SER A 20 2.50 5.81 6.34
CA SER A 20 1.06 6.00 6.34
C SER A 20 0.59 5.99 4.90
N LEU A 21 -0.56 5.38 4.65
CA LEU A 21 -1.15 5.31 3.32
C LEU A 21 -2.40 6.19 3.27
N GLU A 22 -2.56 6.89 2.17
CA GLU A 22 -3.80 7.61 1.88
C GLU A 22 -4.26 7.21 0.48
N VAL A 23 -5.46 6.61 0.40
CA VAL A 23 -6.04 6.18 -0.87
C VAL A 23 -6.99 7.26 -1.34
N THR A 24 -6.69 7.85 -2.48
CA THR A 24 -7.55 8.83 -3.13
C THR A 24 -8.16 8.18 -4.37
N ASP A 25 -8.93 8.94 -5.15
CA ASP A 25 -9.56 8.41 -6.36
C ASP A 25 -8.57 8.25 -7.52
N ASP A 26 -7.33 8.70 -7.40
CA ASP A 26 -6.33 8.58 -8.47
C ASP A 26 -5.02 7.92 -8.04
N ALA A 27 -4.73 7.82 -6.74
CA ALA A 27 -3.43 7.30 -6.30
C ALA A 27 -3.46 6.81 -4.86
N VAL A 28 -2.44 6.04 -4.50
CA VAL A 28 -2.11 5.72 -3.11
C VAL A 28 -0.87 6.54 -2.74
N TYR A 29 -1.00 7.44 -1.78
CA TYR A 29 0.11 8.24 -1.28
C TYR A 29 0.74 7.55 -0.08
N ARG A 30 2.05 7.42 -0.08
CA ARG A 30 2.82 6.75 0.97
C ARG A 30 3.75 7.77 1.59
N THR A 31 3.67 7.96 2.90
CA THR A 31 4.45 8.96 3.62
C THR A 31 5.16 8.32 4.80
N SER A 32 6.47 8.55 4.93
CA SER A 32 7.24 8.13 6.09
C SER A 32 7.86 9.36 6.74
N LYS A 33 7.31 9.76 7.89
CA LYS A 33 7.82 10.93 8.61
C LYS A 33 9.21 10.67 9.17
N ALA A 34 9.45 9.44 9.65
CA ALA A 34 10.73 9.09 10.25
C ALA A 34 11.89 9.20 9.25
N GLN A 35 11.63 8.91 7.99
CA GLN A 35 12.65 8.95 6.94
C GLN A 35 12.50 10.15 6.02
N MET A 36 11.55 11.04 6.31
CA MET A 36 11.25 12.22 5.50
C MET A 36 11.07 11.84 4.03
N TRP A 37 10.28 10.78 3.81
CA TRP A 37 10.10 10.19 2.48
C TRP A 37 8.63 10.22 2.08
N GLU A 38 8.38 10.50 0.81
CA GLU A 38 7.04 10.44 0.24
C GLU A 38 7.08 9.69 -1.08
N GLY A 39 6.00 8.94 -1.34
CA GLY A 39 5.84 8.24 -2.60
C GLY A 39 4.41 8.33 -3.07
N ARG A 40 4.22 8.26 -4.37
CA ARG A 40 2.90 8.26 -4.99
C ARG A 40 2.81 7.04 -5.91
N LEU A 41 1.77 6.24 -5.71
CA LEU A 41 1.48 5.11 -6.57
C LEU A 41 0.18 5.39 -7.32
N PRO A 42 0.24 5.76 -8.61
CA PRO A 42 -0.97 5.99 -9.39
C PRO A 42 -1.79 4.71 -9.49
N LEU A 43 -3.10 4.80 -9.33
CA LEU A 43 -3.97 3.63 -9.46
C LEU A 43 -3.90 3.04 -10.86
N ALA A 44 -3.62 3.87 -11.87
CA ALA A 44 -3.42 3.40 -13.25
C ALA A 44 -2.21 2.49 -13.40
N ALA A 45 -1.26 2.53 -12.47
CA ALA A 45 -0.08 1.66 -12.51
C ALA A 45 -0.32 0.32 -11.82
N LEU A 46 -1.45 0.15 -11.13
CA LEU A 46 -1.77 -1.10 -10.43
C LEU A 46 -2.21 -2.16 -11.42
N ILE A 47 -1.65 -3.36 -11.29
CA ILE A 47 -2.03 -4.51 -12.10
C ILE A 47 -2.95 -5.41 -11.29
N SER A 48 -2.55 -5.78 -10.06
CA SER A 48 -3.35 -6.67 -9.22
C SER A 48 -3.03 -6.45 -7.75
N THR A 49 -3.95 -6.87 -6.90
CA THR A 49 -3.77 -6.88 -5.45
C THR A 49 -4.04 -8.28 -4.92
N ASN A 50 -3.36 -8.64 -3.84
CA ASN A 50 -3.53 -9.93 -3.19
C ASN A 50 -3.36 -9.74 -1.69
N ILE A 51 -4.04 -10.58 -0.90
CA ILE A 51 -3.96 -10.51 0.56
C ILE A 51 -3.65 -11.90 1.11
N SER A 52 -2.77 -11.93 2.11
CA SER A 52 -2.46 -13.14 2.86
C SER A 52 -2.21 -12.75 4.31
N ARG A 53 -1.86 -13.73 5.16
CA ARG A 53 -1.59 -13.47 6.57
C ARG A 53 -0.10 -13.41 6.82
N ASP A 54 0.29 -12.54 7.75
CA ASP A 54 1.66 -12.44 8.23
C ASP A 54 1.60 -12.33 9.76
N GLY A 55 1.59 -13.48 10.43
CA GLY A 55 1.39 -13.53 11.87
C GLY A 55 0.00 -13.02 12.24
N SER A 56 -0.07 -12.00 13.08
CA SER A 56 -1.33 -11.38 13.49
C SER A 56 -1.76 -10.23 12.56
N SER A 57 -0.99 -9.97 11.52
CA SER A 57 -1.27 -8.89 10.58
C SER A 57 -1.63 -9.45 9.20
N ASP A 58 -2.09 -8.57 8.32
CA ASP A 58 -2.35 -8.92 6.93
C ASP A 58 -1.18 -8.48 6.06
N LEU A 59 -0.86 -9.27 5.06
CA LEU A 59 0.12 -8.92 4.04
C LEU A 59 -0.63 -8.64 2.74
N VAL A 60 -0.57 -7.39 2.30
CA VAL A 60 -1.15 -6.97 1.03
C VAL A 60 -0.02 -6.84 0.02
N THR A 61 -0.09 -7.63 -1.04
CA THR A 61 0.88 -7.59 -2.12
C THR A 61 0.26 -6.93 -3.34
N VAL A 62 0.95 -5.94 -3.88
CA VAL A 62 0.45 -5.15 -5.00
C VAL A 62 1.45 -5.27 -6.15
N GLU A 63 0.96 -5.77 -7.28
CA GLU A 63 1.74 -5.78 -8.52
C GLU A 63 1.50 -4.48 -9.26
N THR A 64 2.58 -3.81 -9.63
CA THR A 64 2.50 -2.56 -10.39
C THR A 64 3.34 -2.67 -11.66
N LYS A 65 3.18 -1.70 -12.54
CA LYS A 65 3.99 -1.61 -13.76
C LYS A 65 5.48 -1.39 -13.47
N HIS A 66 5.81 -0.99 -12.25
CA HIS A 66 7.18 -0.67 -11.85
C HIS A 66 7.75 -1.67 -10.84
N GLY A 67 7.04 -2.77 -10.58
CA GLY A 67 7.47 -3.80 -9.66
C GLY A 67 6.41 -4.08 -8.59
N GLN A 68 6.80 -4.87 -7.60
CA GLN A 68 5.91 -5.33 -6.56
C GLN A 68 6.11 -4.51 -5.29
N ILE A 69 5.01 -4.17 -4.61
CA ILE A 69 5.04 -3.50 -3.31
C ILE A 69 4.29 -4.38 -2.33
N GLN A 70 4.81 -4.51 -1.12
CA GLN A 70 4.16 -5.27 -0.04
C GLN A 70 3.87 -4.34 1.13
N TRP A 71 2.68 -4.44 1.68
CA TRP A 71 2.24 -3.69 2.86
C TRP A 71 1.78 -4.65 3.94
N VAL A 72 2.35 -4.53 5.15
CA VAL A 72 1.93 -5.30 6.31
C VAL A 72 1.19 -4.35 7.24
N LEU A 73 -0.09 -4.66 7.51
CA LEU A 73 -0.95 -3.83 8.34
C LEU A 73 -2.08 -4.71 8.91
N LYS A 74 -2.83 -4.15 9.85
CA LYS A 74 -3.90 -4.93 10.49
C LYS A 74 -5.21 -4.91 9.70
N ASN A 75 -5.43 -3.90 8.87
CA ASN A 75 -6.68 -3.73 8.14
C ASN A 75 -6.46 -3.92 6.63
N GLY A 76 -5.80 -5.03 6.24
CA GLY A 76 -5.44 -5.26 4.84
C GLY A 76 -6.63 -5.33 3.91
N GLN A 77 -7.73 -5.98 4.33
CA GLN A 77 -8.91 -6.07 3.49
C GLN A 77 -9.56 -4.71 3.26
N SER A 78 -9.57 -3.85 4.29
CA SER A 78 -10.10 -2.50 4.16
C SER A 78 -9.28 -1.68 3.16
N LEU A 79 -7.97 -1.88 3.15
CA LEU A 79 -7.09 -1.23 2.18
C LEU A 79 -7.41 -1.68 0.75
N ILE A 80 -7.55 -2.99 0.54
CA ILE A 80 -7.90 -3.53 -0.78
C ILE A 80 -9.26 -2.99 -1.22
N ASP A 81 -10.25 -2.97 -0.33
CA ASP A 81 -11.58 -2.47 -0.65
C ASP A 81 -11.52 -0.99 -1.04
N ALA A 82 -10.73 -0.18 -0.35
CA ALA A 82 -10.57 1.23 -0.68
C ALA A 82 -9.94 1.41 -2.06
N ILE A 83 -8.92 0.62 -2.38
CA ILE A 83 -8.27 0.66 -3.69
C ILE A 83 -9.26 0.27 -4.80
N GLU A 84 -10.01 -0.83 -4.59
CA GLU A 84 -10.94 -1.31 -5.60
C GLU A 84 -12.07 -0.32 -5.84
N ARG A 85 -12.60 0.32 -4.79
CA ARG A 85 -13.62 1.36 -4.95
C ARG A 85 -13.09 2.56 -5.74
N SER A 86 -11.84 2.92 -5.51
CA SER A 86 -11.23 4.07 -6.19
C SER A 86 -10.90 3.77 -7.64
N ARG A 87 -10.60 2.51 -7.97
CA ARG A 87 -10.33 2.08 -9.34
C ARG A 87 -11.61 1.94 -10.16
N GLY A 88 -12.67 1.59 -9.47
CA GLY A 88 -13.96 1.28 -10.08
C GLY A 88 -14.68 2.46 -10.58
#